data_7cbdbe702959dc048dce546e3591c185
#
_entry.id   7cbdbe702959dc048dce546e3591c185
#
_cell.length_a   1.000
_cell.length_b   1.000
_cell.length_c   1.000
_cell.angle_alpha   90.00
_cell.angle_beta   90.00
_cell.angle_gamma   90.00
#
_symmetry.space_group_name_H-M   'P 1'
#
loop_
_entity.id
_entity.type
_entity.pdbx_description
1 polymer ?
#
loop_
_entity_poly.entity_id
_entity_poly.type
_entity_poly.pdbx_seq_one_letter_code
_entity_poly.pdbx_strand_id
1 'polypeptide(L)'
;MQQIRYPFHTLEDFLISNELSVDGVLDDGGGALFPVKGREIEASVLFADISGFSKRTENLSSTETLAFVNHFFAWITAESLSVGPGIVDKYIGDEIMVVFSEEFGSKDAFADAFCTAIRIGGHDPMDFSPHIGIARGLVTVGFVGTPFKYNCSVFGRPVALANRCAGIPAKEAVSSSVIFPAECWGNRSLTDLIPSGRKEPLRWKMLSPRKENPRNIGEIEVIEVAKLTRSYPIGHSAETCAKDGIYELRKGGRYRP
;
A
#
# COMPACT_ATOMS: atom_id res chain seq x y z
N MET A 1 -2.14 20.54 17.39
CA MET A 1 -1.23 19.45 17.01
C MET A 1 -0.18 20.03 16.07
N GLN A 2 1.11 19.94 16.45
CA GLN A 2 2.18 20.28 15.52
C GLN A 2 2.14 19.24 14.39
N GLN A 3 1.90 19.66 13.18
CA GLN A 3 1.97 18.82 12.00
C GLN A 3 3.44 18.42 11.84
N ILE A 4 3.75 17.14 12.07
CA ILE A 4 5.08 16.61 11.79
C ILE A 4 5.27 16.73 10.28
N ARG A 5 6.20 17.59 9.86
CA ARG A 5 6.57 17.73 8.44
C ARG A 5 7.67 16.70 8.15
N TYR A 6 7.34 15.72 7.34
CA TYR A 6 8.33 14.83 6.77
C TYR A 6 9.12 15.52 5.65
N PRO A 7 10.37 15.14 5.42
CA PRO A 7 11.24 15.82 4.48
C PRO A 7 10.75 15.78 3.03
N PHE A 8 10.01 14.72 2.65
CA PHE A 8 9.53 14.52 1.28
C PHE A 8 8.06 14.11 1.28
N HIS A 9 7.32 14.61 0.27
CA HIS A 9 5.92 14.24 0.05
C HIS A 9 5.73 13.35 -1.18
N THR A 10 6.67 13.39 -2.11
CA THR A 10 6.66 12.57 -3.34
C THR A 10 8.03 11.93 -3.55
N LEU A 11 8.05 10.83 -4.33
CA LEU A 11 9.30 10.21 -4.75
C LEU A 11 10.10 11.14 -5.68
N GLU A 12 9.43 12.00 -6.43
CA GLU A 12 10.07 13.01 -7.27
C GLU A 12 10.80 14.06 -6.43
N ASP A 13 10.16 14.60 -5.39
CA ASP A 13 10.79 15.53 -4.44
C ASP A 13 12.04 14.91 -3.81
N PHE A 14 11.95 13.64 -3.43
CA PHE A 14 13.09 12.90 -2.89
C PHE A 14 14.21 12.79 -3.93
N LEU A 15 13.90 12.36 -5.15
CA LEU A 15 14.92 12.09 -6.17
C LEU A 15 15.65 13.36 -6.61
N ILE A 16 14.93 14.47 -6.81
CA ILE A 16 15.55 15.75 -7.24
C ILE A 16 16.34 16.44 -6.12
N SER A 17 16.09 16.10 -4.86
CA SER A 17 16.76 16.69 -3.69
C SER A 17 17.99 15.90 -3.24
N ASN A 18 18.27 14.77 -3.84
CA ASN A 18 19.35 13.88 -3.43
C ASN A 18 20.29 13.55 -4.59
N GLU A 19 21.50 13.11 -4.24
CA GLU A 19 22.47 12.63 -5.22
C GLU A 19 21.98 11.34 -5.88
N LEU A 20 22.11 11.26 -7.20
CA LEU A 20 21.74 10.09 -7.97
C LEU A 20 22.79 9.00 -7.87
N SER A 21 22.38 7.75 -7.70
CA SER A 21 23.26 6.57 -7.82
C SER A 21 23.35 6.06 -9.26
N VAL A 22 22.36 6.40 -10.08
CA VAL A 22 22.33 6.12 -11.51
C VAL A 22 21.99 7.41 -12.24
N ASP A 23 22.89 7.89 -13.08
CA ASP A 23 22.68 9.04 -13.98
C ASP A 23 23.35 8.75 -15.32
N GLY A 24 22.58 8.33 -16.28
CA GLY A 24 23.06 7.89 -17.56
C GLY A 24 22.03 8.03 -18.67
N VAL A 25 22.43 7.64 -19.86
CA VAL A 25 21.58 7.66 -21.05
C VAL A 25 21.67 6.29 -21.71
N LEU A 26 20.51 5.72 -22.04
CA LEU A 26 20.42 4.52 -22.86
C LEU A 26 20.09 4.92 -24.32
N ASP A 27 20.79 4.29 -25.27
CA ASP A 27 20.47 4.33 -26.69
C ASP A 27 19.56 3.13 -27.02
N ASP A 28 18.44 3.36 -27.67
CA ASP A 28 17.51 2.29 -28.08
C ASP A 28 17.96 1.56 -29.35
N GLY A 29 19.11 1.93 -29.92
CA GLY A 29 19.61 1.42 -31.20
C GLY A 29 18.90 1.98 -32.44
N GLY A 30 17.88 2.81 -32.25
CA GLY A 30 17.11 3.49 -33.29
C GLY A 30 17.38 5.00 -33.36
N GLY A 31 18.33 5.49 -32.55
CA GLY A 31 18.72 6.90 -32.48
C GLY A 31 17.97 7.71 -31.43
N ALA A 32 17.10 7.10 -30.61
CA ALA A 32 16.50 7.75 -29.46
C ALA A 32 17.37 7.52 -28.21
N LEU A 33 17.59 8.60 -27.46
CA LEU A 33 18.36 8.59 -26.22
C LEU A 33 17.39 8.76 -25.04
N PHE A 34 17.44 7.81 -24.08
CA PHE A 34 16.58 7.83 -22.89
C PHE A 34 17.43 8.08 -21.64
N PRO A 35 17.19 9.17 -20.91
CA PRO A 35 17.86 9.38 -19.63
C PRO A 35 17.38 8.34 -18.61
N VAL A 36 18.33 7.72 -17.92
CA VAL A 36 18.10 6.84 -16.79
C VAL A 36 18.64 7.51 -15.54
N LYS A 37 17.75 7.96 -14.69
CA LYS A 37 18.10 8.68 -13.47
C LYS A 37 17.42 8.00 -12.28
N GLY A 38 18.21 7.66 -11.27
CA GLY A 38 17.68 6.95 -10.11
C GLY A 38 18.63 7.01 -8.93
N ARG A 39 18.07 6.63 -7.76
CA ARG A 39 18.80 6.46 -6.51
C ARG A 39 18.41 5.14 -5.87
N GLU A 40 19.40 4.34 -5.50
CA GLU A 40 19.21 3.11 -4.74
C GLU A 40 19.03 3.44 -3.25
N ILE A 41 18.02 2.85 -2.63
CA ILE A 41 17.73 2.99 -1.21
C ILE A 41 17.21 1.66 -0.62
N GLU A 42 17.40 1.46 0.68
CA GLU A 42 16.65 0.46 1.43
C GLU A 42 15.24 0.98 1.70
N ALA A 43 14.24 0.18 1.36
CA ALA A 43 12.85 0.56 1.56
C ALA A 43 11.97 -0.63 1.96
N SER A 44 10.87 -0.32 2.62
CA SER A 44 9.73 -1.21 2.80
C SER A 44 8.61 -0.75 1.89
N VAL A 45 8.12 -1.67 1.06
CA VAL A 45 7.02 -1.43 0.12
C VAL A 45 5.77 -2.10 0.65
N LEU A 46 4.67 -1.37 0.69
CA LEU A 46 3.35 -1.84 1.08
C LEU A 46 2.43 -1.76 -0.12
N PHE A 47 1.75 -2.88 -0.42
CA PHE A 47 0.60 -2.93 -1.31
C PHE A 47 -0.65 -3.24 -0.50
N ALA A 48 -1.77 -2.60 -0.82
CA ALA A 48 -3.06 -2.95 -0.27
C ALA A 48 -4.12 -2.89 -1.37
N ASP A 49 -4.91 -3.96 -1.49
CA ASP A 49 -5.99 -4.09 -2.45
C ASP A 49 -7.35 -4.33 -1.77
N ILE A 50 -8.44 -4.07 -2.50
CA ILE A 50 -9.80 -4.31 -2.01
C ILE A 50 -10.09 -5.81 -2.11
N SER A 51 -10.42 -6.44 -0.97
CA SER A 51 -10.80 -7.86 -0.97
C SER A 51 -12.02 -8.12 -1.87
N GLY A 52 -11.83 -9.00 -2.86
CA GLY A 52 -12.90 -9.43 -3.77
C GLY A 52 -13.45 -8.33 -4.67
N PHE A 53 -12.64 -7.35 -5.05
CA PHE A 53 -13.02 -6.19 -5.87
C PHE A 53 -13.88 -6.56 -7.07
N SER A 54 -13.45 -7.48 -7.92
CA SER A 54 -14.19 -7.88 -9.13
C SER A 54 -15.60 -8.37 -8.84
N LYS A 55 -15.78 -9.15 -7.75
CA LYS A 55 -17.10 -9.64 -7.33
C LYS A 55 -17.96 -8.51 -6.75
N ARG A 56 -17.35 -7.61 -6.00
CA ARG A 56 -18.05 -6.49 -5.34
C ARG A 56 -18.53 -5.44 -6.36
N THR A 57 -17.83 -5.29 -7.47
CA THR A 57 -18.17 -4.33 -8.53
C THR A 57 -18.98 -4.93 -9.68
N GLU A 58 -19.24 -6.24 -9.67
CA GLU A 58 -19.93 -6.96 -10.75
C GLU A 58 -21.28 -6.34 -11.13
N ASN A 59 -22.04 -5.85 -10.15
CA ASN A 59 -23.35 -5.25 -10.33
C ASN A 59 -23.36 -3.72 -10.21
N LEU A 60 -22.19 -3.08 -10.18
CA LEU A 60 -22.05 -1.63 -10.17
C LEU A 60 -21.92 -1.11 -11.60
N SER A 61 -22.53 0.05 -11.88
CA SER A 61 -22.21 0.81 -13.07
C SER A 61 -20.78 1.33 -13.02
N SER A 62 -20.20 1.73 -14.15
CA SER A 62 -18.85 2.30 -14.20
C SER A 62 -18.68 3.54 -13.29
N THR A 63 -19.73 4.37 -13.17
CA THR A 63 -19.73 5.54 -12.29
C THR A 63 -19.76 5.14 -10.81
N GLU A 64 -20.54 4.12 -10.45
CA GLU A 64 -20.56 3.59 -9.07
C GLU A 64 -19.24 2.90 -8.73
N THR A 65 -18.65 2.15 -9.67
CA THR A 65 -17.32 1.58 -9.51
C THR A 65 -16.27 2.66 -9.29
N LEU A 66 -16.29 3.75 -10.05
CA LEU A 66 -15.41 4.90 -9.88
C LEU A 66 -15.58 5.52 -8.49
N ALA A 67 -16.82 5.72 -8.03
CA ALA A 67 -17.09 6.25 -6.69
C ALA A 67 -16.58 5.30 -5.59
N PHE A 68 -16.81 4.00 -5.74
CA PHE A 68 -16.36 2.97 -4.81
C PHE A 68 -14.85 2.97 -4.64
N VAL A 69 -14.10 2.97 -5.75
CA VAL A 69 -12.63 2.98 -5.74
C VAL A 69 -12.10 4.30 -5.15
N ASN A 70 -12.70 5.44 -5.48
CA ASN A 70 -12.28 6.73 -4.91
C ASN A 70 -12.53 6.82 -3.39
N HIS A 71 -13.60 6.22 -2.87
CA HIS A 71 -13.78 6.13 -1.41
C HIS A 71 -12.66 5.31 -0.76
N PHE A 72 -12.29 4.19 -1.36
CA PHE A 72 -11.16 3.39 -0.89
C PHE A 72 -9.86 4.19 -0.90
N PHE A 73 -9.52 4.83 -2.02
CA PHE A 73 -8.27 5.58 -2.13
C PHE A 73 -8.21 6.79 -1.19
N ALA A 74 -9.31 7.52 -1.03
CA ALA A 74 -9.36 8.65 -0.11
C ALA A 74 -9.09 8.20 1.34
N TRP A 75 -9.73 7.13 1.76
CA TRP A 75 -9.55 6.58 3.11
C TRP A 75 -8.15 5.99 3.31
N ILE A 76 -7.72 5.06 2.43
CA ILE A 76 -6.47 4.34 2.62
C ILE A 76 -5.24 5.25 2.53
N THR A 77 -5.31 6.30 1.69
CA THR A 77 -4.26 7.32 1.61
C THR A 77 -4.17 8.10 2.92
N ALA A 78 -5.29 8.57 3.45
CA ALA A 78 -5.32 9.29 4.71
C ALA A 78 -4.76 8.44 5.87
N GLU A 79 -5.14 7.17 5.96
CA GLU A 79 -4.60 6.24 6.96
C GLU A 79 -3.11 5.98 6.75
N SER A 80 -2.66 5.78 5.50
CA SER A 80 -1.26 5.52 5.18
C SER A 80 -0.33 6.68 5.56
N LEU A 81 -0.78 7.90 5.38
CA LEU A 81 0.01 9.11 5.69
C LEU A 81 -0.11 9.56 7.16
N SER A 82 -0.92 8.89 7.98
CA SER A 82 -1.16 9.27 9.38
C SER A 82 -0.20 8.63 10.39
N VAL A 83 0.53 7.60 10.01
CA VAL A 83 1.36 6.80 10.92
C VAL A 83 2.83 7.16 10.86
N GLY A 84 3.37 7.39 9.68
CA GLY A 84 4.79 7.60 9.48
C GLY A 84 5.09 8.31 8.14
N PRO A 85 6.38 8.49 7.82
CA PRO A 85 6.83 9.18 6.60
C PRO A 85 6.72 8.27 5.36
N GLY A 86 5.53 7.72 5.11
CA GLY A 86 5.25 6.96 3.90
C GLY A 86 5.00 7.89 2.72
N ILE A 87 5.45 7.50 1.54
CA ILE A 87 5.15 8.16 0.28
C ILE A 87 4.22 7.27 -0.53
N VAL A 88 3.04 7.78 -0.91
CA VAL A 88 2.17 7.09 -1.87
C VAL A 88 2.79 7.22 -3.25
N ASP A 89 3.18 6.09 -3.85
CA ASP A 89 3.76 6.08 -5.18
C ASP A 89 2.68 6.13 -6.27
N LYS A 90 1.72 5.21 -6.20
CA LYS A 90 0.66 5.15 -7.22
C LYS A 90 -0.57 4.35 -6.77
N TYR A 91 -1.62 4.51 -7.56
CA TYR A 91 -2.81 3.64 -7.57
C TYR A 91 -2.79 2.76 -8.82
N ILE A 92 -3.08 1.46 -8.67
CA ILE A 92 -3.06 0.48 -9.75
C ILE A 92 -4.36 -0.33 -9.69
N GLY A 93 -5.36 0.03 -10.53
CA GLY A 93 -6.67 -0.61 -10.44
C GLY A 93 -7.35 -0.30 -9.11
N ASP A 94 -7.48 -1.30 -8.24
CA ASP A 94 -7.99 -1.22 -6.87
C ASP A 94 -6.89 -1.34 -5.81
N GLU A 95 -5.62 -1.25 -6.21
CA GLU A 95 -4.46 -1.31 -5.32
C GLU A 95 -3.84 0.07 -5.07
N ILE A 96 -3.31 0.27 -3.87
CA ILE A 96 -2.39 1.38 -3.54
C ILE A 96 -1.00 0.83 -3.26
N MET A 97 0.02 1.55 -3.72
CA MET A 97 1.42 1.30 -3.35
C MET A 97 1.96 2.44 -2.50
N VAL A 98 2.51 2.11 -1.33
CA VAL A 98 3.13 3.06 -0.40
C VAL A 98 4.55 2.60 -0.09
N VAL A 99 5.47 3.54 -0.07
CA VAL A 99 6.90 3.28 0.16
C VAL A 99 7.35 3.97 1.44
N PHE A 100 8.08 3.25 2.28
CA PHE A 100 8.68 3.73 3.51
C PHE A 100 10.19 3.52 3.45
N SER A 101 10.96 4.49 3.90
CA SER A 101 12.42 4.40 3.96
C SER A 101 12.96 5.24 5.09
N GLU A 102 14.10 4.84 5.64
CA GLU A 102 14.87 5.65 6.58
C GLU A 102 15.32 6.96 5.92
N GLU A 103 15.54 6.95 4.60
CA GLU A 103 15.83 8.14 3.79
C GLU A 103 14.65 9.14 3.73
N PHE A 104 13.43 8.69 3.97
CA PHE A 104 12.23 9.55 4.05
C PHE A 104 11.96 10.04 5.47
N GLY A 105 12.78 9.64 6.44
CA GLY A 105 12.65 10.01 7.84
C GLY A 105 12.04 8.93 8.75
N SER A 106 11.81 7.72 8.25
CA SER A 106 11.49 6.56 9.11
C SER A 106 12.65 6.26 10.04
N LYS A 107 12.34 5.81 11.26
CA LYS A 107 13.34 5.21 12.15
C LYS A 107 13.50 3.71 11.87
N ASP A 108 12.45 3.04 11.46
CA ASP A 108 12.38 1.66 11.00
C ASP A 108 11.28 1.58 9.94
N ALA A 109 11.69 1.55 8.68
CA ALA A 109 10.77 1.56 7.53
C ALA A 109 9.80 0.37 7.52
N PHE A 110 10.23 -0.82 8.01
CA PHE A 110 9.34 -1.97 8.10
C PHE A 110 8.32 -1.80 9.23
N ALA A 111 8.73 -1.28 10.38
CA ALA A 111 7.82 -1.02 11.48
C ALA A 111 6.75 0.02 11.10
N ASP A 112 7.12 1.09 10.41
CA ASP A 112 6.19 2.11 9.93
C ASP A 112 5.20 1.53 8.91
N ALA A 113 5.68 0.73 7.95
CA ALA A 113 4.81 0.02 6.98
C ALA A 113 3.85 -0.95 7.68
N PHE A 114 4.36 -1.73 8.65
CA PHE A 114 3.55 -2.68 9.40
C PHE A 114 2.50 -1.98 10.28
N CYS A 115 2.87 -0.95 11.03
CA CYS A 115 1.94 -0.16 11.83
C CYS A 115 0.85 0.49 10.96
N THR A 116 1.23 0.98 9.78
CA THR A 116 0.29 1.47 8.77
C THR A 116 -0.69 0.38 8.34
N ALA A 117 -0.21 -0.82 8.03
CA ALA A 117 -1.07 -1.95 7.64
C ALA A 117 -2.06 -2.35 8.75
N ILE A 118 -1.59 -2.45 9.99
CA ILE A 118 -2.45 -2.73 11.16
C ILE A 118 -3.50 -1.65 11.34
N ARG A 119 -3.13 -0.38 11.17
CA ARG A 119 -4.05 0.74 11.28
C ARG A 119 -5.11 0.73 10.17
N ILE A 120 -4.71 0.54 8.93
CA ILE A 120 -5.62 0.36 7.79
C ILE A 120 -6.62 -0.74 8.10
N GLY A 121 -6.18 -1.94 8.40
CA GLY A 121 -7.07 -3.04 8.73
C GLY A 121 -7.90 -2.79 10.00
N GLY A 122 -7.38 -2.05 10.99
CA GLY A 122 -8.06 -1.72 12.26
C GLY A 122 -9.18 -0.69 12.11
N HIS A 123 -9.03 0.28 11.23
CA HIS A 123 -9.92 1.44 11.08
C HIS A 123 -10.74 1.45 9.79
N ASP A 124 -10.90 0.30 9.15
CA ASP A 124 -11.69 0.18 7.92
C ASP A 124 -13.14 0.68 8.13
N PRO A 125 -13.54 1.79 7.50
CA PRO A 125 -14.83 2.44 7.78
C PRO A 125 -16.00 1.83 7.01
N MET A 126 -15.71 1.07 5.95
CA MET A 126 -16.71 0.65 4.96
C MET A 126 -16.60 -0.82 4.57
N ASP A 127 -15.93 -1.62 5.39
CA ASP A 127 -15.72 -3.06 5.14
C ASP A 127 -15.02 -3.36 3.79
N PHE A 128 -14.03 -2.54 3.44
CA PHE A 128 -13.17 -2.80 2.26
C PHE A 128 -12.38 -4.09 2.44
N SER A 129 -12.06 -4.43 3.68
CA SER A 129 -11.35 -5.65 4.09
C SER A 129 -10.02 -5.85 3.32
N PRO A 130 -9.13 -4.85 3.29
CA PRO A 130 -7.97 -4.89 2.41
C PRO A 130 -7.04 -6.05 2.73
N HIS A 131 -6.53 -6.68 1.68
CA HIS A 131 -5.39 -7.58 1.73
C HIS A 131 -4.12 -6.76 1.57
N ILE A 132 -3.18 -6.93 2.51
CA ILE A 132 -1.99 -6.08 2.57
C ILE A 132 -0.75 -6.95 2.47
N GLY A 133 0.12 -6.61 1.52
CA GLY A 133 1.44 -7.22 1.36
C GLY A 133 2.54 -6.22 1.69
N ILE A 134 3.55 -6.65 2.43
CA ILE A 134 4.73 -5.83 2.74
C ILE A 134 5.99 -6.62 2.38
N ALA A 135 6.98 -5.95 1.80
CA ALA A 135 8.32 -6.51 1.67
C ALA A 135 9.38 -5.41 1.82
N ARG A 136 10.57 -5.79 2.29
CA ARG A 136 11.70 -4.88 2.50
C ARG A 136 12.91 -5.32 1.68
N GLY A 137 13.73 -4.36 1.28
CA GLY A 137 15.03 -4.55 0.66
C GLY A 137 15.42 -3.39 -0.23
N LEU A 138 16.49 -3.59 -1.00
CA LEU A 138 17.03 -2.61 -1.91
C LEU A 138 16.08 -2.35 -3.08
N VAL A 139 15.78 -1.08 -3.31
CA VAL A 139 14.98 -0.60 -4.45
C VAL A 139 15.67 0.59 -5.11
N THR A 140 15.37 0.83 -6.37
CA THR A 140 15.78 2.05 -7.07
C THR A 140 14.55 2.96 -7.20
N VAL A 141 14.62 4.15 -6.61
CA VAL A 141 13.71 5.26 -6.92
C VAL A 141 14.22 5.89 -8.21
N GLY A 142 13.38 6.02 -9.22
CA GLY A 142 13.84 6.53 -10.51
C GLY A 142 12.73 7.01 -11.42
N PHE A 143 13.13 7.83 -12.41
CA PHE A 143 12.23 8.22 -13.47
C PHE A 143 12.04 7.08 -14.47
N VAL A 144 10.80 6.84 -14.85
CA VAL A 144 10.41 5.87 -15.87
C VAL A 144 9.44 6.48 -16.86
N GLY A 145 9.62 6.17 -18.10
CA GLY A 145 8.74 6.62 -19.18
C GLY A 145 9.48 7.23 -20.36
N THR A 146 8.76 8.06 -21.08
CA THR A 146 9.24 8.75 -22.27
C THR A 146 9.12 10.26 -22.08
N PRO A 147 9.73 11.10 -22.95
CA PRO A 147 9.54 12.55 -22.90
C PRO A 147 8.08 13.02 -22.93
N PHE A 148 7.17 12.19 -23.46
CA PHE A 148 5.74 12.49 -23.51
C PHE A 148 4.97 12.12 -22.24
N LYS A 149 5.47 11.13 -21.49
CA LYS A 149 4.88 10.68 -20.26
C LYS A 149 5.92 9.94 -19.41
N TYR A 150 6.25 10.52 -18.29
CA TYR A 150 7.12 9.89 -17.29
C TYR A 150 6.52 9.99 -15.90
N ASN A 151 6.93 9.10 -15.03
CA ASN A 151 6.62 9.11 -13.60
C ASN A 151 7.89 8.84 -12.80
N CYS A 152 7.96 9.34 -11.57
CA CYS A 152 8.91 8.84 -10.59
C CYS A 152 8.28 7.67 -9.85
N SER A 153 9.01 6.57 -9.68
CA SER A 153 8.51 5.36 -9.03
C SER A 153 9.66 4.53 -8.47
N VAL A 154 9.33 3.44 -7.76
CA VAL A 154 10.31 2.49 -7.24
C VAL A 154 10.31 1.19 -8.03
N PHE A 155 11.52 0.62 -8.19
CA PHE A 155 11.77 -0.62 -8.90
C PHE A 155 12.65 -1.54 -8.06
N GLY A 156 12.39 -2.82 -8.09
CA GLY A 156 13.19 -3.82 -7.41
C GLY A 156 12.37 -5.02 -6.95
N ARG A 157 13.08 -6.06 -6.48
CA ARG A 157 12.45 -7.28 -5.99
C ARG A 157 11.43 -7.04 -4.86
N PRO A 158 11.66 -6.13 -3.90
CA PRO A 158 10.69 -5.84 -2.84
C PRO A 158 9.33 -5.38 -3.37
N VAL A 159 9.29 -4.62 -4.46
CA VAL A 159 8.04 -4.17 -5.10
C VAL A 159 7.21 -5.36 -5.58
N ALA A 160 7.84 -6.25 -6.35
CA ALA A 160 7.17 -7.46 -6.85
C ALA A 160 6.74 -8.38 -5.69
N LEU A 161 7.58 -8.50 -4.67
CA LEU A 161 7.34 -9.39 -3.53
C LEU A 161 6.18 -8.89 -2.67
N ALA A 162 6.12 -7.59 -2.36
CA ALA A 162 5.03 -6.97 -1.61
C ALA A 162 3.68 -7.14 -2.34
N ASN A 163 3.64 -6.86 -3.64
CA ASN A 163 2.44 -7.07 -4.47
C ASN A 163 1.99 -8.54 -4.45
N ARG A 164 2.92 -9.49 -4.56
CA ARG A 164 2.58 -10.91 -4.49
C ARG A 164 2.12 -11.35 -3.11
N CYS A 165 2.67 -10.78 -2.03
CA CYS A 165 2.20 -11.03 -0.67
C CYS A 165 0.75 -10.55 -0.47
N ALA A 166 0.37 -9.39 -1.01
CA ALA A 166 -1.02 -8.91 -0.99
C ALA A 166 -1.98 -9.89 -1.69
N GLY A 167 -1.53 -10.53 -2.77
CA GLY A 167 -2.32 -11.54 -3.52
C GLY A 167 -2.37 -12.93 -2.90
N ILE A 168 -1.66 -13.23 -1.80
CA ILE A 168 -1.72 -14.53 -1.13
C ILE A 168 -3.04 -14.65 -0.34
N PRO A 169 -3.84 -15.71 -0.55
CA PRO A 169 -5.07 -15.90 0.21
C PRO A 169 -4.82 -15.99 1.71
N ALA A 170 -5.57 -15.22 2.48
CA ALA A 170 -5.53 -15.27 3.93
C ALA A 170 -6.07 -16.63 4.45
N LYS A 171 -5.45 -17.17 5.50
CA LYS A 171 -5.88 -18.44 6.11
C LYS A 171 -6.90 -18.28 7.23
N GLU A 172 -6.69 -17.28 8.10
CA GLU A 172 -7.53 -17.11 9.30
C GLU A 172 -8.18 -15.73 9.39
N ALA A 173 -7.86 -14.79 8.49
CA ALA A 173 -8.43 -13.46 8.55
C ALA A 173 -9.95 -13.48 8.29
N VAL A 174 -10.70 -12.80 9.16
CA VAL A 174 -12.14 -12.58 9.00
C VAL A 174 -12.42 -11.37 8.13
N SER A 175 -11.47 -10.43 8.08
CA SER A 175 -11.51 -9.22 7.27
C SER A 175 -10.14 -8.96 6.63
N SER A 176 -9.37 -8.05 7.19
CA SER A 176 -8.04 -7.70 6.65
C SER A 176 -6.94 -8.70 7.03
N SER A 177 -5.95 -8.87 6.18
CA SER A 177 -4.73 -9.61 6.46
C SER A 177 -3.50 -8.82 6.05
N VAL A 178 -2.40 -9.03 6.78
CA VAL A 178 -1.07 -8.49 6.45
C VAL A 178 -0.14 -9.68 6.24
N ILE A 179 0.42 -9.81 5.04
CA ILE A 179 1.31 -10.91 4.67
C ILE A 179 2.66 -10.35 4.21
N PHE A 180 3.73 -10.93 4.71
CA PHE A 180 5.09 -10.50 4.39
C PHE A 180 6.09 -11.66 4.49
N PRO A 181 7.25 -11.59 3.79
CA PRO A 181 8.32 -12.57 3.91
C PRO A 181 8.82 -12.66 5.36
N ALA A 182 9.05 -13.87 5.85
CA ALA A 182 9.40 -14.13 7.25
C ALA A 182 10.70 -13.42 7.66
N GLU A 183 11.66 -13.28 6.74
CA GLU A 183 12.91 -12.56 6.98
C GLU A 183 12.71 -11.07 7.30
N CYS A 184 11.62 -10.46 6.85
CA CYS A 184 11.33 -9.05 7.15
C CYS A 184 10.97 -8.82 8.62
N TRP A 185 10.50 -9.86 9.33
CA TRP A 185 10.07 -9.73 10.73
C TRP A 185 11.24 -9.53 11.70
N GLY A 186 12.30 -10.29 11.53
CA GLY A 186 13.46 -10.27 12.44
C GLY A 186 13.07 -10.68 13.87
N ASN A 187 13.63 -9.96 14.85
CA ASN A 187 13.40 -10.21 16.28
C ASN A 187 12.27 -9.34 16.88
N ARG A 188 11.35 -8.83 16.07
CA ARG A 188 10.26 -7.97 16.53
C ARG A 188 9.18 -8.76 17.23
N SER A 189 8.48 -8.10 18.16
CA SER A 189 7.27 -8.62 18.81
C SER A 189 6.03 -7.88 18.28
N LEU A 190 4.92 -8.58 18.10
CA LEU A 190 3.67 -7.96 17.69
C LEU A 190 3.18 -6.91 18.70
N THR A 191 3.39 -7.18 19.99
CA THR A 191 3.01 -6.26 21.07
C THR A 191 3.83 -4.97 21.10
N ASP A 192 5.04 -4.98 20.56
CA ASP A 192 5.90 -3.79 20.54
C ASP A 192 5.50 -2.84 19.40
N LEU A 193 4.96 -3.40 18.31
CA LEU A 193 4.54 -2.65 17.13
C LEU A 193 3.09 -2.19 17.19
N ILE A 194 2.23 -2.87 17.95
CA ILE A 194 0.83 -2.45 18.11
C ILE A 194 0.73 -1.60 19.37
N PRO A 195 0.34 -0.30 19.30
CA PRO A 195 0.31 0.59 20.44
C PRO A 195 -0.51 0.04 21.61
N SER A 196 0.12 -0.04 22.78
CA SER A 196 -0.53 -0.42 24.03
C SER A 196 -1.58 0.62 24.42
N GLY A 197 -2.80 0.21 24.68
CA GLY A 197 -3.87 1.10 25.18
C GLY A 197 -5.21 1.00 24.46
N ARG A 198 -5.29 0.28 23.37
CA ARG A 198 -6.54 -0.07 22.70
C ARG A 198 -6.73 -1.59 22.69
N LYS A 199 -7.97 -2.06 22.58
CA LYS A 199 -8.31 -3.49 22.42
C LYS A 199 -7.83 -4.09 21.08
N GLU A 200 -7.00 -3.35 20.35
CA GLU A 200 -6.48 -3.70 19.01
C GLU A 200 -5.58 -4.96 19.00
N PRO A 201 -4.62 -5.14 19.96
CA PRO A 201 -3.79 -6.35 19.96
C PRO A 201 -4.58 -7.65 20.04
N LEU A 202 -5.77 -7.63 20.68
CA LEU A 202 -6.64 -8.81 20.82
C LEU A 202 -7.40 -9.15 19.53
N ARG A 203 -7.38 -8.26 18.54
CA ARG A 203 -8.07 -8.44 17.25
C ARG A 203 -7.19 -9.03 16.18
N TRP A 204 -5.89 -9.05 16.40
CA TRP A 204 -4.88 -9.51 15.45
C TRP A 204 -4.17 -10.75 15.97
N LYS A 205 -3.94 -11.71 15.09
CA LYS A 205 -3.21 -12.94 15.37
C LYS A 205 -2.10 -13.13 14.35
N MET A 206 -0.89 -13.27 14.84
CA MET A 206 0.23 -13.71 14.01
C MET A 206 0.18 -15.23 13.87
N LEU A 207 0.23 -15.71 12.66
CA LEU A 207 0.30 -17.13 12.35
C LEU A 207 1.75 -17.59 12.24
N SER A 208 1.98 -18.88 12.43
CA SER A 208 3.29 -19.49 12.21
C SER A 208 3.73 -19.30 10.75
N PRO A 209 5.03 -19.11 10.50
CA PRO A 209 5.56 -19.03 9.16
C PRO A 209 5.13 -20.22 8.30
N ARG A 210 4.89 -19.97 7.02
CA ARG A 210 4.51 -20.99 6.06
C ARG A 210 5.16 -20.75 4.71
N LYS A 211 5.35 -21.83 3.97
CA LYS A 211 5.84 -21.79 2.59
C LYS A 211 4.69 -21.45 1.65
N GLU A 212 4.95 -20.51 0.76
CA GLU A 212 4.08 -20.14 -0.35
C GLU A 212 4.89 -20.07 -1.64
N ASN A 213 4.23 -20.26 -2.77
CA ASN A 213 4.89 -20.21 -4.08
C ASN A 213 4.19 -19.19 -5.00
N PRO A 214 4.34 -17.88 -4.72
CA PRO A 214 3.72 -16.85 -5.53
C PRO A 214 4.25 -16.87 -6.97
N ARG A 215 3.35 -16.61 -7.91
CA ARG A 215 3.68 -16.62 -9.33
C ARG A 215 4.90 -15.73 -9.65
N ASN A 216 5.88 -16.30 -10.36
CA ASN A 216 7.11 -15.65 -10.82
C ASN A 216 8.08 -15.18 -9.71
N ILE A 217 7.89 -15.62 -8.46
CA ILE A 217 8.78 -15.30 -7.34
C ILE A 217 9.58 -16.55 -6.91
N GLY A 218 8.98 -17.73 -7.00
CA GLY A 218 9.48 -18.96 -6.43
C GLY A 218 9.00 -19.19 -5.00
N GLU A 219 9.48 -20.25 -4.35
CA GLU A 219 9.10 -20.57 -2.98
C GLU A 219 9.67 -19.54 -2.01
N ILE A 220 8.82 -19.01 -1.15
CA ILE A 220 9.17 -18.08 -0.06
C ILE A 220 8.47 -18.52 1.23
N GLU A 221 9.10 -18.22 2.37
CA GLU A 221 8.46 -18.35 3.66
C GLU A 221 7.78 -17.03 4.04
N VAL A 222 6.50 -17.07 4.39
CA VAL A 222 5.72 -15.87 4.75
C VAL A 222 5.11 -15.99 6.14
N ILE A 223 4.91 -14.84 6.76
CA ILE A 223 4.11 -14.67 7.99
C ILE A 223 2.82 -13.96 7.60
N GLU A 224 1.71 -14.42 8.16
CA GLU A 224 0.41 -13.75 8.10
C GLU A 224 0.07 -13.18 9.47
N VAL A 225 -0.34 -11.92 9.50
CA VAL A 225 -1.00 -11.31 10.64
C VAL A 225 -2.46 -11.09 10.26
N ALA A 226 -3.32 -11.92 10.84
CA ALA A 226 -4.72 -12.02 10.50
C ALA A 226 -5.59 -11.20 11.45
N LYS A 227 -6.52 -10.40 10.92
CA LYS A 227 -7.55 -9.75 11.72
C LYS A 227 -8.71 -10.71 11.97
N LEU A 228 -9.01 -10.98 13.23
CA LEU A 228 -9.99 -11.96 13.68
C LEU A 228 -11.41 -11.37 13.86
N THR A 229 -11.61 -10.08 13.62
CA THR A 229 -12.88 -9.39 13.81
C THR A 229 -13.22 -8.51 12.61
N ARG A 230 -14.49 -8.25 12.38
CA ARG A 230 -14.93 -7.20 11.46
C ARG A 230 -15.01 -5.85 12.17
N SER A 231 -14.69 -4.78 11.46
CA SER A 231 -14.75 -3.41 12.00
C SER A 231 -16.18 -2.89 12.06
N TYR A 232 -17.08 -3.39 11.20
CA TYR A 232 -18.44 -2.88 11.03
C TYR A 232 -19.50 -3.98 10.99
N PRO A 233 -20.74 -3.65 11.39
CA PRO A 233 -21.89 -4.55 11.24
C PRO A 233 -22.14 -4.86 9.75
N ILE A 234 -22.60 -6.07 9.48
CA ILE A 234 -23.06 -6.50 8.15
C ILE A 234 -24.13 -5.52 7.67
N GLY A 235 -23.93 -4.90 6.48
CA GLY A 235 -24.90 -3.99 5.87
C GLY A 235 -24.39 -2.57 5.55
N HIS A 236 -23.26 -2.16 6.11
CA HIS A 236 -22.57 -0.93 5.69
C HIS A 236 -21.43 -1.30 4.74
N SER A 237 -21.75 -1.57 3.48
CA SER A 237 -20.74 -1.87 2.49
C SER A 237 -20.37 -0.61 1.70
N ALA A 238 -19.13 -0.59 1.21
CA ALA A 238 -18.66 0.50 0.34
C ALA A 238 -19.48 0.58 -0.95
N GLU A 239 -20.04 -0.53 -1.43
CA GLU A 239 -20.93 -0.57 -2.58
C GLU A 239 -22.24 0.18 -2.30
N THR A 240 -22.82 0.02 -1.10
CA THR A 240 -24.00 0.77 -0.68
C THR A 240 -23.67 2.26 -0.60
N CYS A 241 -22.57 2.62 0.05
CA CYS A 241 -22.11 4.02 0.14
C CYS A 241 -21.83 4.64 -1.23
N ALA A 242 -21.28 3.87 -2.18
CA ALA A 242 -21.06 4.35 -3.54
C ALA A 242 -22.39 4.68 -4.24
N LYS A 243 -23.39 3.80 -4.12
CA LYS A 243 -24.74 4.03 -4.69
C LYS A 243 -25.43 5.24 -4.06
N ASP A 244 -25.36 5.38 -2.75
CA ASP A 244 -25.93 6.51 -2.01
C ASP A 244 -25.22 7.81 -2.38
N GLY A 245 -23.88 7.80 -2.46
CA GLY A 245 -23.07 8.95 -2.89
C GLY A 245 -23.41 9.40 -4.31
N ILE A 246 -23.59 8.48 -5.26
CA ILE A 246 -24.00 8.81 -6.63
C ILE A 246 -25.42 9.37 -6.65
N TYR A 247 -26.32 8.84 -5.84
CA TYR A 247 -27.67 9.37 -5.72
C TYR A 247 -27.67 10.83 -5.25
N GLU A 248 -26.90 11.17 -4.23
CA GLU A 248 -26.76 12.54 -3.72
C GLU A 248 -26.12 13.47 -4.76
N LEU A 249 -25.09 13.02 -5.48
CA LEU A 249 -24.46 13.78 -6.57
C LEU A 249 -25.46 14.12 -7.69
N ARG A 250 -26.38 13.20 -8.03
CA ARG A 250 -27.43 13.41 -9.04
C ARG A 250 -28.51 14.41 -8.58
N LYS A 251 -28.73 14.56 -7.27
CA LYS A 251 -29.69 15.51 -6.69
C LYS A 251 -29.25 16.98 -6.77
N GLY A 252 -28.08 17.29 -7.27
CA GLY A 252 -27.66 18.66 -7.52
C GLY A 252 -26.45 19.13 -6.74
N GLY A 253 -25.73 18.23 -6.08
CA GLY A 253 -24.44 18.52 -5.48
C GLY A 253 -23.33 18.62 -6.52
N ARG A 254 -22.91 19.85 -6.87
CA ARG A 254 -21.59 19.98 -7.49
C ARG A 254 -20.54 19.74 -6.39
N TYR A 255 -19.75 18.69 -6.56
CA TYR A 255 -18.52 18.53 -5.77
C TYR A 255 -17.70 19.81 -5.96
N ARG A 256 -17.46 20.53 -4.89
CA ARG A 256 -16.44 21.57 -4.84
C ARG A 256 -15.28 21.02 -4.02
N PRO A 257 -14.08 20.85 -4.60
CA PRO A 257 -12.91 20.41 -3.87
C PRO A 257 -12.55 21.37 -2.76
#